data_e100cabe69f982bc3ea286fb0feffbac
#
_entry.id   e100cabe69f982bc3ea286fb0feffbac
#
_cell.length_a   1.000
_cell.length_b   1.000
_cell.length_c   1.000
_cell.angle_alpha   90.00
_cell.angle_beta   90.00
_cell.angle_gamma   90.00
#
_symmetry.space_group_name_H-M   'P 1'
#
loop_
_entity.id
_entity.type
_entity.pdbx_description
1 polymer ?
#
loop_
_entity_poly.entity_id
_entity_poly.type
_entity_poly.pdbx_seq_one_letter_code
_entity_poly.pdbx_strand_id
1 'polypeptide(L)'
;MIATQFSLGGLLRRAGLSTEPEGPRRGPCDARIARALTEFRNHGHRAVRMLDLDCADGGRLLRAAAKAREFGFVAIEGRGVSLWTAGIRHARWQAEVQAHPSTSLAFEIAEPIAALAAEHDGAADLIFLSEPMPYPCSPLGAALARLGGRVLAIG
;
A
#
# COMPACT_ATOMS: atom_id res chain seq x y z
N MET A 1 43.47 -37.79 21.00
CA MET A 1 42.06 -37.80 20.52
C MET A 1 41.72 -36.38 20.10
N ILE A 2 41.71 -36.12 18.80
CA ILE A 2 41.38 -34.80 18.22
C ILE A 2 39.95 -34.93 17.67
N ALA A 3 39.02 -34.24 18.31
CA ALA A 3 37.61 -34.19 17.86
C ALA A 3 37.51 -33.17 16.73
N THR A 4 37.29 -33.65 15.52
CA THR A 4 37.03 -32.84 14.34
C THR A 4 35.57 -32.39 14.38
N GLN A 5 35.34 -31.12 14.71
CA GLN A 5 34.00 -30.51 14.60
C GLN A 5 33.70 -30.30 13.11
N PHE A 6 32.83 -31.13 12.56
CA PHE A 6 32.22 -30.87 11.24
C PHE A 6 31.17 -29.76 11.37
N SER A 7 31.50 -28.59 10.86
CA SER A 7 30.54 -27.48 10.75
C SER A 7 29.54 -27.76 9.64
N LEU A 8 28.25 -27.89 9.98
CA LEU A 8 27.15 -28.06 9.03
C LEU A 8 27.04 -26.90 8.03
N GLY A 9 27.57 -25.74 8.35
CA GLY A 9 27.54 -24.54 7.46
C GLY A 9 28.36 -24.68 6.17
N GLY A 10 29.34 -25.59 6.14
CA GLY A 10 30.19 -25.81 4.95
C GLY A 10 29.54 -26.67 3.86
N LEU A 11 28.59 -27.54 4.23
CA LEU A 11 27.95 -28.46 3.27
C LEU A 11 26.83 -27.74 2.45
N LEU A 12 26.13 -26.76 3.05
CA LEU A 12 25.03 -26.02 2.38
C LEU A 12 25.52 -25.08 1.29
N ARG A 13 26.75 -24.57 1.37
CA ARG A 13 27.33 -23.72 0.33
C ARG A 13 27.68 -24.46 -0.97
N ARG A 14 27.87 -25.78 -0.91
CA ARG A 14 28.18 -26.59 -2.09
C ARG A 14 26.95 -27.01 -2.91
N ALA A 15 25.77 -26.89 -2.36
CA ALA A 15 24.50 -27.26 -3.03
C ALA A 15 23.82 -26.11 -3.79
N GLY A 16 24.43 -24.92 -3.87
CA GLY A 16 23.83 -23.78 -4.59
C GLY A 16 22.52 -23.25 -3.99
N LEU A 17 22.19 -23.67 -2.77
CA LEU A 17 21.04 -23.16 -2.01
C LEU A 17 21.49 -21.93 -1.22
N SER A 18 21.47 -20.80 -1.87
CA SER A 18 21.58 -19.49 -1.19
C SER A 18 20.33 -19.33 -0.34
N THR A 19 20.40 -19.65 0.94
CA THR A 19 19.40 -19.27 1.95
C THR A 19 19.68 -17.85 2.45
N GLU A 20 19.84 -16.90 1.56
CA GLU A 20 19.59 -15.51 1.92
C GLU A 20 18.06 -15.36 1.97
N PRO A 21 17.49 -14.85 3.10
CA PRO A 21 16.10 -14.48 3.10
C PRO A 21 15.94 -13.41 2.01
N GLU A 22 15.34 -13.79 0.86
CA GLU A 22 14.89 -12.79 -0.10
C GLU A 22 13.98 -11.84 0.67
N GLY A 23 14.50 -10.66 0.99
CA GLY A 23 13.70 -9.57 1.50
C GLY A 23 12.52 -9.37 0.55
N PRO A 24 11.36 -8.92 1.03
CA PRO A 24 10.16 -8.82 0.21
C PRO A 24 10.52 -8.12 -1.09
N ARG A 25 10.36 -8.84 -2.22
CA ARG A 25 10.63 -8.31 -3.56
C ARG A 25 9.78 -7.06 -3.71
N ARG A 26 10.44 -5.91 -3.77
CA ARG A 26 9.79 -4.62 -4.01
C ARG A 26 9.19 -4.68 -5.41
N GLY A 27 7.91 -4.96 -5.49
CA GLY A 27 7.20 -5.02 -6.76
C GLY A 27 7.17 -3.64 -7.45
N PRO A 28 6.87 -3.59 -8.76
CA PRO A 28 6.71 -2.33 -9.52
C PRO A 28 5.75 -1.33 -8.84
N CYS A 29 4.75 -1.84 -8.13
CA CYS A 29 3.82 -1.07 -7.32
C CYS A 29 4.52 -0.27 -6.22
N ASP A 30 5.39 -0.90 -5.43
CA ASP A 30 6.08 -0.25 -4.30
C ASP A 30 7.02 0.86 -4.77
N ALA A 31 7.65 0.71 -5.94
CA ALA A 31 8.48 1.76 -6.55
C ALA A 31 7.65 3.00 -6.97
N ARG A 32 6.45 2.78 -7.52
CA ARG A 32 5.54 3.88 -7.91
C ARG A 32 5.00 4.63 -6.70
N ILE A 33 4.64 3.91 -5.64
CA ILE A 33 4.23 4.50 -4.35
C ILE A 33 5.39 5.32 -3.77
N ALA A 34 6.59 4.76 -3.68
CA ALA A 34 7.76 5.45 -3.16
C ALA A 34 8.05 6.75 -3.94
N ARG A 35 7.99 6.70 -5.27
CA ARG A 35 8.18 7.89 -6.12
C ARG A 35 7.15 8.97 -5.82
N ALA A 36 5.85 8.61 -5.74
CA ALA A 36 4.79 9.57 -5.44
C ALA A 36 4.97 10.23 -4.07
N LEU A 37 5.28 9.43 -3.04
CA LEU A 37 5.54 9.93 -1.69
C LEU A 37 6.77 10.84 -1.64
N THR A 38 7.84 10.51 -2.38
CA THR A 38 9.03 11.37 -2.49
C THR A 38 8.67 12.72 -3.09
N GLU A 39 7.89 12.73 -4.18
CA GLU A 39 7.45 13.97 -4.82
C GLU A 39 6.62 14.83 -3.86
N PHE A 40 5.67 14.25 -3.11
CA PHE A 40 4.91 15.00 -2.09
C PHE A 40 5.82 15.58 -1.01
N ARG A 41 6.80 14.81 -0.51
CA ARG A 41 7.76 15.32 0.47
C ARG A 41 8.60 16.47 -0.07
N ASN A 42 9.04 16.40 -1.32
CA ASN A 42 9.81 17.47 -1.98
C ASN A 42 8.97 18.74 -2.14
N HIS A 43 7.65 18.64 -2.25
CA HIS A 43 6.72 19.77 -2.25
C HIS A 43 6.32 20.23 -0.83
N GLY A 44 6.93 19.70 0.21
CA GLY A 44 6.70 20.13 1.58
C GLY A 44 5.51 19.46 2.29
N HIS A 45 4.85 18.48 1.68
CA HIS A 45 3.75 17.76 2.33
C HIS A 45 4.26 16.98 3.55
N ARG A 46 3.61 17.15 4.68
CA ARG A 46 3.89 16.41 5.92
C ARG A 46 2.78 15.44 6.30
N ALA A 47 1.62 15.58 5.69
CA ALA A 47 0.49 14.68 5.78
C ALA A 47 0.21 14.08 4.40
N VAL A 48 -0.39 12.88 4.38
CA VAL A 48 -0.85 12.23 3.15
C VAL A 48 -2.15 11.48 3.43
N ARG A 49 -3.12 11.66 2.53
CA ARG A 49 -4.38 10.92 2.52
C ARG A 49 -4.43 10.00 1.31
N MET A 50 -4.67 8.71 1.57
CA MET A 50 -4.67 7.65 0.56
C MET A 50 -6.02 6.98 0.46
N LEU A 51 -6.47 6.69 -0.75
CA LEU A 51 -7.70 5.97 -1.04
C LEU A 51 -7.37 4.74 -1.91
N ASP A 52 -7.79 3.55 -1.47
CA ASP A 52 -7.61 2.30 -2.19
C ASP A 52 -8.97 1.74 -2.61
N LEU A 53 -9.29 1.82 -3.91
CA LEU A 53 -10.60 1.52 -4.48
C LEU A 53 -10.88 0.04 -4.75
N ASP A 54 -9.90 -0.82 -4.56
CA ASP A 54 -10.05 -2.27 -4.55
C ASP A 54 -8.93 -2.85 -3.69
N CYS A 55 -9.04 -2.61 -2.39
CA CYS A 55 -7.96 -2.88 -1.46
C CYS A 55 -7.75 -4.37 -1.15
N ALA A 56 -8.66 -5.25 -1.60
CA ALA A 56 -8.64 -6.68 -1.31
C ALA A 56 -8.44 -6.99 0.18
N ASP A 57 -7.26 -7.47 0.58
CA ASP A 57 -6.86 -7.76 1.96
C ASP A 57 -6.17 -6.59 2.68
N GLY A 58 -6.15 -5.40 2.06
CA GLY A 58 -5.52 -4.19 2.61
C GLY A 58 -4.00 -4.11 2.49
N GLY A 59 -3.34 -5.16 2.02
CA GLY A 59 -1.88 -5.26 2.02
C GLY A 59 -1.19 -4.11 1.27
N ARG A 60 -1.76 -3.61 0.17
CA ARG A 60 -1.23 -2.47 -0.59
C ARG A 60 -1.26 -1.18 0.24
N LEU A 61 -2.40 -0.86 0.84
CA LEU A 61 -2.58 0.34 1.64
C LEU A 61 -1.71 0.32 2.90
N LEU A 62 -1.60 -0.84 3.56
CA LEU A 62 -0.71 -1.04 4.71
C LEU A 62 0.76 -0.80 4.36
N ARG A 63 1.24 -1.34 3.23
CA ARG A 63 2.61 -1.08 2.76
C ARG A 63 2.83 0.38 2.39
N ALA A 64 1.85 1.02 1.73
CA ALA A 64 1.92 2.44 1.41
C ALA A 64 2.03 3.30 2.67
N ALA A 65 1.24 3.01 3.71
CA ALA A 65 1.30 3.70 5.00
C ALA A 65 2.65 3.49 5.71
N ALA A 66 3.18 2.26 5.70
CA ALA A 66 4.50 1.98 6.24
C ALA A 66 5.59 2.79 5.50
N LYS A 67 5.51 2.83 4.17
CA LYS A 67 6.43 3.60 3.34
C LYS A 67 6.31 5.10 3.61
N ALA A 68 5.12 5.64 3.78
CA ALA A 68 4.92 7.04 4.13
C ALA A 68 5.59 7.39 5.48
N ARG A 69 5.51 6.51 6.48
CA ARG A 69 6.26 6.69 7.75
C ARG A 69 7.77 6.75 7.52
N GLU A 70 8.32 5.82 6.72
CA GLU A 70 9.75 5.82 6.37
C GLU A 70 10.19 7.13 5.72
N PHE A 71 9.35 7.76 4.92
CA PHE A 71 9.58 9.06 4.30
C PHE A 71 9.31 10.26 5.24
N GLY A 72 8.95 10.03 6.50
CA GLY A 72 8.78 11.06 7.50
C GLY A 72 7.48 11.85 7.40
N PHE A 73 6.40 11.24 6.87
CA PHE A 73 5.07 11.81 7.03
C PHE A 73 4.62 11.68 8.49
N VAL A 74 4.06 12.75 9.05
CA VAL A 74 3.65 12.84 10.45
C VAL A 74 2.16 12.59 10.65
N ALA A 75 1.37 12.65 9.58
CA ALA A 75 -0.04 12.29 9.56
C ALA A 75 -0.34 11.50 8.29
N ILE A 76 -0.84 10.28 8.45
CA ILE A 76 -1.12 9.35 7.38
C ILE A 76 -2.54 8.85 7.56
N GLU A 77 -3.41 9.18 6.62
CA GLU A 77 -4.77 8.69 6.58
C GLU A 77 -4.94 7.77 5.39
N GLY A 78 -5.63 6.66 5.58
CA GLY A 78 -5.91 5.73 4.49
C GLY A 78 -7.31 5.14 4.61
N ARG A 79 -8.02 5.07 3.49
CA ARG A 79 -9.30 4.38 3.36
C ARG A 79 -9.19 3.34 2.26
N GLY A 80 -9.48 2.09 2.59
CA GLY A 80 -9.54 0.98 1.66
C GLY A 80 -10.97 0.46 1.52
N VAL A 81 -11.43 0.24 0.30
CA VAL A 81 -12.74 -0.32 0.02
C VAL A 81 -12.63 -1.57 -0.83
N SER A 82 -13.47 -2.55 -0.58
CA SER A 82 -13.60 -3.77 -1.37
C SER A 82 -14.94 -4.45 -1.07
N LEU A 83 -15.48 -5.19 -2.02
CA LEU A 83 -16.64 -6.06 -1.80
C LEU A 83 -16.27 -7.40 -1.14
N TRP A 84 -14.99 -7.72 -1.04
CA TRP A 84 -14.52 -8.97 -0.44
C TRP A 84 -14.50 -8.90 1.09
N THR A 85 -15.59 -9.33 1.71
CA THR A 85 -15.82 -9.27 3.16
C THR A 85 -14.71 -9.92 3.99
N ALA A 86 -14.21 -11.09 3.57
CA ALA A 86 -13.13 -11.78 4.29
C ALA A 86 -11.81 -10.98 4.22
N GLY A 87 -11.51 -10.39 3.07
CA GLY A 87 -10.36 -9.51 2.90
C GLY A 87 -10.45 -8.27 3.78
N ILE A 88 -11.60 -7.61 3.84
CA ILE A 88 -11.81 -6.44 4.70
C ILE A 88 -11.64 -6.78 6.19
N ARG A 89 -12.13 -7.94 6.65
CA ARG A 89 -11.89 -8.39 8.03
C ARG A 89 -10.40 -8.59 8.30
N HIS A 90 -9.69 -9.21 7.37
CA HIS A 90 -8.25 -9.40 7.46
C HIS A 90 -7.50 -8.06 7.48
N ALA A 91 -7.86 -7.13 6.59
CA ALA A 91 -7.29 -5.79 6.52
C ALA A 91 -7.43 -5.02 7.84
N ARG A 92 -8.63 -5.06 8.45
CA ARG A 92 -8.90 -4.43 9.76
C ARG A 92 -8.02 -5.02 10.86
N TRP A 93 -7.94 -6.34 10.94
CA TRP A 93 -7.06 -7.02 11.90
C TRP A 93 -5.60 -6.63 11.69
N GLN A 94 -5.11 -6.62 10.47
CA GLN A 94 -3.75 -6.19 10.13
C GLN A 94 -3.48 -4.73 10.55
N ALA A 95 -4.45 -3.84 10.33
CA ALA A 95 -4.33 -2.43 10.73
C ALA A 95 -4.23 -2.26 12.24
N GLU A 96 -4.99 -3.05 13.01
CA GLU A 96 -4.90 -3.07 14.47
C GLU A 96 -3.54 -3.58 14.95
N VAL A 97 -3.04 -4.69 14.38
CA VAL A 97 -1.72 -5.26 14.72
C VAL A 97 -0.58 -4.30 14.40
N GLN A 98 -0.71 -3.52 13.31
CA GLN A 98 0.30 -2.57 12.85
C GLN A 98 -0.01 -1.12 13.26
N ALA A 99 -0.86 -0.93 14.26
CA ALA A 99 -1.28 0.41 14.71
C ALA A 99 -0.07 1.31 15.01
N HIS A 100 -0.14 2.56 14.56
CA HIS A 100 0.90 3.55 14.79
C HIS A 100 0.29 4.93 15.01
N PRO A 101 0.80 5.76 15.95
CA PRO A 101 0.20 7.05 16.30
C PRO A 101 0.04 8.03 15.14
N SER A 102 0.93 7.97 14.14
CA SER A 102 0.85 8.84 12.95
C SER A 102 -0.04 8.29 11.83
N THR A 103 -0.71 7.14 12.04
CA THR A 103 -1.40 6.43 10.96
C THR A 103 -2.82 6.06 11.37
N SER A 104 -3.78 6.46 10.57
CA SER A 104 -5.20 6.08 10.69
C SER A 104 -5.65 5.37 9.41
N LEU A 105 -5.99 4.09 9.50
CA LEU A 105 -6.46 3.30 8.36
C LEU A 105 -7.86 2.78 8.64
N ALA A 106 -8.77 3.01 7.69
CA ALA A 106 -10.14 2.49 7.68
C ALA A 106 -10.35 1.54 6.50
N PHE A 107 -11.03 0.43 6.75
CA PHE A 107 -11.36 -0.55 5.70
C PHE A 107 -12.86 -0.84 5.72
N GLU A 108 -13.50 -0.73 4.56
CA GLU A 108 -14.95 -0.79 4.42
C GLU A 108 -15.39 -1.73 3.30
N ILE A 109 -16.54 -2.37 3.50
CA ILE A 109 -17.21 -3.12 2.44
C ILE A 109 -18.04 -2.10 1.66
N ALA A 110 -17.56 -1.71 0.47
CA ALA A 110 -18.23 -0.74 -0.39
C ALA A 110 -17.84 -0.93 -1.85
N GLU A 111 -18.73 -0.50 -2.72
CA GLU A 111 -18.47 -0.33 -4.15
C GLU A 111 -17.51 0.84 -4.39
N PRO A 112 -16.51 0.71 -5.29
CA PRO A 112 -15.55 1.79 -5.59
C PRO A 112 -16.21 3.12 -5.98
N ILE A 113 -17.23 3.10 -6.85
CA ILE A 113 -17.91 4.32 -7.30
C ILE A 113 -18.70 4.95 -6.16
N ALA A 114 -19.39 4.15 -5.34
CA ALA A 114 -20.12 4.65 -4.18
C ALA A 114 -19.18 5.27 -3.14
N ALA A 115 -18.02 4.66 -2.93
CA ALA A 115 -16.98 5.19 -2.05
C ALA A 115 -16.44 6.54 -2.54
N LEU A 116 -16.17 6.67 -3.85
CA LEU A 116 -15.74 7.93 -4.47
C LEU A 116 -16.82 9.03 -4.37
N ALA A 117 -18.10 8.66 -4.53
CA ALA A 117 -19.20 9.61 -4.42
C ALA A 117 -19.36 10.17 -3.00
N ALA A 118 -18.95 9.42 -1.98
CA ALA A 118 -18.99 9.84 -0.59
C ALA A 118 -17.78 10.70 -0.19
N GLU A 119 -16.72 10.74 -0.99
CA GLU A 119 -15.56 11.58 -0.73
C GLU A 119 -15.82 13.04 -1.11
N HIS A 120 -15.26 13.95 -0.33
CA HIS A 120 -15.25 15.37 -0.65
C HIS A 120 -14.23 15.68 -1.75
N ASP A 121 -14.42 16.76 -2.48
CA ASP A 121 -13.49 17.24 -3.50
C ASP A 121 -12.11 17.49 -2.86
N GLY A 122 -11.06 16.99 -3.51
CA GLY A 122 -9.69 17.11 -2.98
C GLY A 122 -9.39 16.25 -1.74
N ALA A 123 -10.23 15.27 -1.43
CA ALA A 123 -10.11 14.47 -0.20
C ALA A 123 -8.94 13.47 -0.18
N ALA A 124 -8.34 13.13 -1.32
CA ALA A 124 -7.24 12.18 -1.39
C ALA A 124 -6.05 12.74 -2.18
N ASP A 125 -4.84 12.57 -1.63
CA ASP A 125 -3.59 12.90 -2.31
C ASP A 125 -3.16 11.79 -3.27
N LEU A 126 -3.43 10.52 -2.87
CA LEU A 126 -3.00 9.34 -3.59
C LEU A 126 -4.15 8.33 -3.69
N ILE A 127 -4.48 7.92 -4.91
CA ILE A 127 -5.59 7.00 -5.18
C ILE A 127 -5.03 5.75 -5.88
N PHE A 128 -5.29 4.58 -5.31
CA PHE A 128 -4.92 3.29 -5.88
C PHE A 128 -6.08 2.66 -6.62
N LEU A 129 -5.80 2.17 -7.82
CA LEU A 129 -6.70 1.37 -8.65
C LEU A 129 -6.05 0.05 -9.00
N SER A 130 -6.79 -1.05 -8.98
CA SER A 130 -6.33 -2.37 -9.45
C SER A 130 -6.47 -2.55 -10.96
N GLU A 131 -7.25 -1.70 -11.61
CA GLU A 131 -7.50 -1.72 -13.05
C GLU A 131 -6.73 -0.62 -13.78
N PRO A 132 -6.57 -0.73 -15.11
CA PRO A 132 -6.01 0.34 -15.91
C PRO A 132 -6.85 1.63 -15.75
N MET A 133 -6.21 2.77 -15.97
CA MET A 133 -6.86 4.08 -15.87
C MET A 133 -8.18 4.12 -16.65
N PRO A 134 -9.29 4.45 -16.03
CA PRO A 134 -10.58 4.53 -16.71
C PRO A 134 -10.60 5.71 -17.70
N TYR A 135 -11.43 5.59 -18.74
CA TYR A 135 -11.65 6.71 -19.67
C TYR A 135 -12.15 7.95 -18.92
N PRO A 136 -11.66 9.15 -19.25
CA PRO A 136 -12.07 10.38 -18.57
C PRO A 136 -13.59 10.64 -18.57
N CYS A 137 -14.28 10.21 -19.63
CA CYS A 137 -15.73 10.33 -19.78
C CYS A 137 -16.54 9.25 -19.07
N SER A 138 -15.89 8.24 -18.46
CA SER A 138 -16.58 7.24 -17.67
C SER A 138 -16.99 7.80 -16.30
N PRO A 139 -18.05 7.26 -15.65
CA PRO A 139 -18.43 7.67 -14.29
C PRO A 139 -17.27 7.61 -13.29
N LEU A 140 -16.43 6.58 -13.37
CA LEU A 140 -15.25 6.42 -12.54
C LEU A 140 -14.19 7.49 -12.86
N GLY A 141 -13.92 7.75 -14.14
CA GLY A 141 -12.95 8.76 -14.56
C GLY A 141 -13.37 10.18 -14.15
N ALA A 142 -14.65 10.52 -14.29
CA ALA A 142 -15.20 11.81 -13.85
C ALA A 142 -15.11 11.97 -12.31
N ALA A 143 -15.42 10.90 -11.54
CA ALA A 143 -15.31 10.91 -10.10
C ALA A 143 -13.85 11.07 -9.62
N LEU A 144 -12.90 10.40 -10.26
CA LEU A 144 -11.47 10.55 -9.97
C LEU A 144 -10.95 11.95 -10.28
N ALA A 145 -11.37 12.55 -11.40
CA ALA A 145 -10.99 13.92 -11.76
C ALA A 145 -11.46 14.94 -10.71
N ARG A 146 -12.64 14.74 -10.13
CA ARG A 146 -13.19 15.59 -9.06
C ARG A 146 -12.35 15.56 -7.79
N LEU A 147 -11.79 14.42 -7.42
CA LEU A 147 -10.97 14.26 -6.21
C LEU A 147 -9.61 14.95 -6.32
N GLY A 148 -9.08 15.19 -7.52
CA GLY A 148 -7.84 15.92 -7.75
C GLY A 148 -6.56 15.20 -7.28
N GLY A 149 -6.66 13.99 -6.72
CA GLY A 149 -5.54 13.22 -6.23
C GLY A 149 -4.71 12.58 -7.34
N ARG A 150 -3.49 12.18 -7.00
CA ARG A 150 -2.64 11.41 -7.92
C ARG A 150 -3.13 9.96 -8.00
N VAL A 151 -3.58 9.54 -9.17
CA VAL A 151 -4.06 8.19 -9.41
C VAL A 151 -2.90 7.26 -9.79
N LEU A 152 -2.77 6.15 -9.08
CA LEU A 152 -1.85 5.05 -9.40
C LEU A 152 -2.67 3.83 -9.82
N ALA A 153 -2.77 3.60 -11.13
CA ALA A 153 -3.29 2.34 -11.65
C ALA A 153 -2.23 1.25 -11.49
N ILE A 154 -2.54 0.19 -10.76
CA ILE A 154 -1.61 -0.85 -10.37
C ILE A 154 -2.30 -2.17 -10.72
N GLY A 155 -2.05 -2.66 -11.92
CA GLY A 155 -2.45 -3.98 -12.39
C GLY A 155 -1.31 -4.97 -12.27
#